data_089a15f806de9f6527f86469cfa5c1e8
#
_entry.id   089a15f806de9f6527f86469cfa5c1e8
#
_cell.length_a   1.000
_cell.length_b   1.000
_cell.length_c   1.000
_cell.angle_alpha   90.00
_cell.angle_beta   90.00
_cell.angle_gamma   90.00
#
_symmetry.space_group_name_H-M   'P 1'
#
loop_
_entity.id
_entity.type
_entity.pdbx_description
1 polymer ?
#
loop_
_entity_poly.entity_id
_entity_poly.type
_entity_poly.pdbx_seq_one_letter_code
_entity_poly.pdbx_strand_id
1 'polypeptide(L)'
;MLDCGCGEGYYTKAVADVLPLSSVFGTDISKDELTVAAKRAKNVDFAVASSFSLPFADSSIDILLEIFSPYCGAEFKRVLKKDAAFIMVIPLENHLWELKCAAYDTPYKNEVSDTYLDGFDFTDRIDVKYKFDLNSGEDISSLFKMTPYYYKTGVKEQKRVEKLEKLSVSAEFGILVYRKI
;
A
#
# COMPACT_ATOMS: atom_id res chain seq x y z
N MET A 1 13.97 9.84 -2.24
CA MET A 1 12.60 9.34 -2.26
C MET A 1 12.33 8.54 -1.00
N LEU A 2 11.10 8.59 -0.47
CA LEU A 2 10.66 7.83 0.71
C LEU A 2 9.47 6.94 0.34
N ASP A 3 9.53 5.65 0.70
CA ASP A 3 8.41 4.72 0.70
C ASP A 3 7.92 4.57 2.16
N CYS A 4 6.75 5.09 2.44
CA CYS A 4 6.17 5.15 3.79
C CYS A 4 5.17 4.01 3.99
N GLY A 5 5.44 3.12 4.95
CA GLY A 5 4.72 1.86 5.13
C GLY A 5 5.17 0.81 4.12
N CYS A 6 6.49 0.67 3.95
CA CYS A 6 7.09 -0.13 2.88
C CYS A 6 6.99 -1.65 3.08
N GLY A 7 6.57 -2.12 4.26
CA GLY A 7 6.49 -3.54 4.61
C GLY A 7 7.80 -4.28 4.32
N GLU A 8 7.72 -5.38 3.61
CA GLU A 8 8.87 -6.19 3.18
C GLU A 8 9.70 -5.57 2.02
N GLY A 9 9.45 -4.31 1.65
CA GLY A 9 10.23 -3.57 0.66
C GLY A 9 10.08 -4.04 -0.80
N TYR A 10 8.95 -4.67 -1.15
CA TYR A 10 8.73 -5.16 -2.51
C TYR A 10 8.69 -4.01 -3.52
N TYR A 11 7.85 -3.01 -3.28
CA TYR A 11 7.72 -1.83 -4.14
C TYR A 11 8.93 -0.92 -4.00
N THR A 12 9.47 -0.76 -2.79
CA THR A 12 10.68 0.03 -2.51
C THR A 12 11.85 -0.42 -3.38
N LYS A 13 12.06 -1.74 -3.46
CA LYS A 13 13.12 -2.31 -4.32
C LYS A 13 12.86 -2.02 -5.79
N ALA A 14 11.64 -2.24 -6.28
CA ALA A 14 11.30 -1.99 -7.68
C ALA A 14 11.56 -0.53 -8.08
N VAL A 15 11.21 0.41 -7.19
CA VAL A 15 11.49 1.83 -7.42
C VAL A 15 12.99 2.15 -7.35
N ALA A 16 13.73 1.58 -6.39
CA ALA A 16 15.18 1.78 -6.29
C ALA A 16 15.92 1.26 -7.54
N ASP A 17 15.44 0.18 -8.15
CA ASP A 17 16.02 -0.38 -9.38
C ASP A 17 15.82 0.54 -10.59
N VAL A 18 14.74 1.32 -10.66
CA VAL A 18 14.47 2.26 -11.76
C VAL A 18 15.00 3.67 -11.49
N LEU A 19 15.42 3.96 -10.26
CA LEU A 19 15.98 5.24 -9.84
C LEU A 19 17.41 5.09 -9.28
N PRO A 20 18.38 4.55 -10.05
CA PRO A 20 19.68 4.13 -9.53
C PRO A 20 20.57 5.28 -9.02
N LEU A 21 20.27 6.52 -9.39
CA LEU A 21 20.99 7.72 -8.93
C LEU A 21 20.31 8.44 -7.78
N SER A 22 19.21 7.89 -7.25
CA SER A 22 18.44 8.50 -6.16
C SER A 22 18.72 7.80 -4.84
N SER A 23 18.75 8.57 -3.75
CA SER A 23 18.67 7.99 -2.41
C SER A 23 17.22 7.54 -2.15
N VAL A 24 17.04 6.25 -1.90
CA VAL A 24 15.74 5.65 -1.60
C VAL A 24 15.73 5.17 -0.15
N PHE A 25 14.67 5.55 0.57
CA PHE A 25 14.43 5.20 1.96
C PHE A 25 13.11 4.44 2.07
N GLY A 26 13.06 3.45 2.95
CA GLY A 26 11.83 2.77 3.33
C GLY A 26 11.57 2.89 4.83
N THR A 27 10.33 3.18 5.21
CA THR A 27 9.93 3.16 6.63
C THR A 27 8.72 2.26 6.84
N ASP A 28 8.73 1.54 7.96
CA ASP A 28 7.58 0.76 8.43
C ASP A 28 7.61 0.68 9.96
N ILE A 29 6.46 0.42 10.57
CA ILE A 29 6.37 0.22 12.02
C ILE A 29 6.82 -1.19 12.44
N SER A 30 6.76 -2.15 11.51
CA SER A 30 7.12 -3.55 11.73
C SER A 30 8.62 -3.78 11.52
N LYS A 31 9.33 -4.00 12.61
CA LYS A 31 10.76 -4.37 12.56
C LYS A 31 11.00 -5.68 11.81
N ASP A 32 10.08 -6.63 11.92
CA ASP A 32 10.23 -7.95 11.30
C ASP A 32 10.14 -7.84 9.77
N GLU A 33 9.19 -7.07 9.24
CA GLU A 33 9.07 -6.79 7.81
C GLU A 33 10.28 -6.05 7.27
N LEU A 34 10.79 -5.04 8.00
CA LEU A 34 12.00 -4.32 7.61
C LEU A 34 13.24 -5.21 7.62
N THR A 35 13.30 -6.25 8.44
CA THR A 35 14.38 -7.24 8.40
C THR A 35 14.37 -8.02 7.08
N VAL A 36 13.20 -8.28 6.51
CA VAL A 36 13.05 -8.90 5.17
C VAL A 36 13.40 -7.89 4.08
N ALA A 37 12.87 -6.65 4.19
CA ALA A 37 13.13 -5.56 3.25
C ALA A 37 14.64 -5.29 3.07
N ALA A 38 15.38 -5.20 4.18
CA ALA A 38 16.83 -4.96 4.16
C ALA A 38 17.64 -6.11 3.52
N LYS A 39 17.10 -7.33 3.51
CA LYS A 39 17.69 -8.45 2.77
C LYS A 39 17.37 -8.36 1.28
N ARG A 40 16.18 -7.89 0.92
CA ARG A 40 15.68 -7.77 -0.45
C ARG A 40 16.32 -6.63 -1.23
N ALA A 41 16.52 -5.46 -0.62
CA ALA A 41 17.02 -4.24 -1.26
C ALA A 41 18.25 -3.70 -0.52
N LYS A 42 19.45 -4.09 -0.98
CA LYS A 42 20.73 -3.70 -0.35
C LYS A 42 21.15 -2.26 -0.60
N ASN A 43 20.57 -1.62 -1.57
CA ASN A 43 20.80 -0.23 -1.97
C ASN A 43 19.73 0.74 -1.43
N VAL A 44 18.97 0.32 -0.43
CA VAL A 44 17.92 1.13 0.22
C VAL A 44 18.20 1.19 1.72
N ASP A 45 18.04 2.37 2.30
CA ASP A 45 18.11 2.56 3.74
C ASP A 45 16.72 2.40 4.37
N PHE A 46 16.63 1.55 5.40
CA PHE A 46 15.37 1.27 6.10
C PHE A 46 15.40 1.73 7.56
N ALA A 47 14.29 2.30 8.02
CA ALA A 47 14.13 2.73 9.40
C ALA A 47 12.76 2.33 9.97
N VAL A 48 12.74 1.85 11.23
CA VAL A 48 11.49 1.62 11.95
C VAL A 48 10.90 2.97 12.34
N ALA A 49 9.75 3.30 11.78
CA ALA A 49 9.06 4.55 12.06
C ALA A 49 7.54 4.45 11.83
N SER A 50 6.79 5.31 12.51
CA SER A 50 5.37 5.50 12.23
C SER A 50 5.20 6.55 11.13
N SER A 51 4.21 6.39 10.26
CA SER A 51 3.79 7.41 9.28
C SER A 51 3.35 8.74 9.94
N PHE A 52 3.07 8.72 11.24
CA PHE A 52 2.73 9.89 12.04
C PHE A 52 3.95 10.58 12.67
N SER A 53 5.14 9.99 12.57
CA SER A 53 6.41 10.55 13.10
C SER A 53 7.58 9.98 12.31
N LEU A 54 7.92 10.62 11.21
CA LEU A 54 8.95 10.16 10.27
C LEU A 54 10.34 10.73 10.67
N PRO A 55 11.42 9.92 10.60
CA PRO A 55 12.76 10.33 11.02
C PRO A 55 13.49 11.16 9.95
N PHE A 56 12.78 12.11 9.34
CA PHE A 56 13.30 12.99 8.30
C PHE A 56 13.13 14.45 8.70
N ALA A 57 14.06 15.30 8.28
CA ALA A 57 13.97 16.74 8.47
C ALA A 57 12.80 17.34 7.65
N ASP A 58 12.34 18.51 8.06
CA ASP A 58 11.35 19.28 7.31
C ASP A 58 11.85 19.56 5.89
N SER A 59 10.96 19.46 4.91
CA SER A 59 11.25 19.78 3.51
C SER A 59 12.51 19.08 2.97
N SER A 60 12.69 17.79 3.27
CA SER A 60 13.88 17.02 2.86
C SER A 60 13.60 15.99 1.76
N ILE A 61 12.33 15.61 1.55
CA ILE A 61 11.92 14.53 0.63
C ILE A 61 11.37 15.11 -0.68
N ASP A 62 11.86 14.62 -1.81
CA ASP A 62 11.42 15.04 -3.16
C ASP A 62 10.23 14.21 -3.68
N ILE A 63 10.14 12.93 -3.28
CA ILE A 63 9.05 12.02 -3.67
C ILE A 63 8.69 11.18 -2.45
N LEU A 64 7.40 11.13 -2.09
CA LEU A 64 6.85 10.24 -1.08
C LEU A 64 5.89 9.28 -1.75
N LEU A 65 6.09 7.99 -1.52
CA LEU A 65 5.22 6.90 -1.94
C LEU A 65 4.48 6.34 -0.71
N GLU A 66 3.18 6.14 -0.84
CA GLU A 66 2.32 5.49 0.15
C GLU A 66 1.46 4.45 -0.56
N ILE A 67 1.65 3.16 -0.21
CA ILE A 67 0.91 2.05 -0.79
C ILE A 67 0.20 1.30 0.34
N PHE A 68 -1.12 1.48 0.44
CA PHE A 68 -1.98 0.81 1.45
C PHE A 68 -1.56 1.03 2.91
N SER A 69 -0.83 2.09 3.19
CA SER A 69 -0.42 2.47 4.53
C SER A 69 -1.28 3.62 5.09
N PRO A 70 -1.23 3.93 6.40
CA PRO A 70 -2.02 5.01 6.96
C PRO A 70 -1.53 6.38 6.46
N TYR A 71 -2.43 7.16 5.87
CA TYR A 71 -2.19 8.54 5.47
C TYR A 71 -2.05 9.47 6.68
N CYS A 72 -0.99 10.28 6.70
CA CYS A 72 -0.78 11.34 7.67
C CYS A 72 -0.41 12.67 6.98
N GLY A 73 -1.42 13.45 6.60
CA GLY A 73 -1.24 14.68 5.82
C GLY A 73 -0.33 15.71 6.50
N ALA A 74 -0.40 15.87 7.82
CA ALA A 74 0.45 16.81 8.55
C ALA A 74 1.94 16.44 8.44
N GLU A 75 2.26 15.17 8.65
CA GLU A 75 3.63 14.67 8.62
C GLU A 75 4.18 14.61 7.19
N PHE A 76 3.34 14.19 6.23
CA PHE A 76 3.72 14.17 4.81
C PHE A 76 4.01 15.58 4.29
N LYS A 77 3.18 16.57 4.67
CA LYS A 77 3.46 17.98 4.38
C LYS A 77 4.75 18.47 5.02
N ARG A 78 5.07 18.03 6.23
CA ARG A 78 6.29 18.45 6.92
C ARG A 78 7.55 17.98 6.19
N VAL A 79 7.62 16.68 5.86
CA VAL A 79 8.84 16.10 5.28
C VAL A 79 9.02 16.39 3.78
N LEU A 80 7.93 16.58 3.03
CA LEU A 80 7.99 16.88 1.60
C LEU A 80 8.48 18.31 1.35
N LYS A 81 9.35 18.47 0.37
CA LYS A 81 9.72 19.79 -0.18
C LYS A 81 8.51 20.44 -0.84
N LYS A 82 8.58 21.76 -1.02
CA LYS A 82 7.63 22.46 -1.90
C LYS A 82 7.74 21.89 -3.32
N ASP A 83 6.61 21.75 -4.00
CA ASP A 83 6.47 21.16 -5.33
C ASP A 83 6.89 19.67 -5.45
N ALA A 84 7.19 19.00 -4.33
CA ALA A 84 7.50 17.58 -4.28
C ALA A 84 6.29 16.71 -4.67
N ALA A 85 6.58 15.54 -5.25
CA ALA A 85 5.54 14.58 -5.61
C ALA A 85 5.12 13.72 -4.41
N PHE A 86 3.81 13.54 -4.25
CA PHE A 86 3.22 12.54 -3.38
C PHE A 86 2.41 11.56 -4.22
N ILE A 87 2.72 10.27 -4.13
CA ILE A 87 2.07 9.19 -4.87
C ILE A 87 1.38 8.28 -3.85
N MET A 88 0.07 8.16 -3.96
CA MET A 88 -0.76 7.33 -3.11
C MET A 88 -1.43 6.24 -3.93
N VAL A 89 -1.40 4.99 -3.45
CA VAL A 89 -2.09 3.87 -4.10
C VAL A 89 -3.26 3.43 -3.23
N ILE A 90 -4.45 3.50 -3.81
CA ILE A 90 -5.71 3.14 -3.14
C ILE A 90 -6.40 1.96 -3.83
N PRO A 91 -7.13 1.11 -3.09
CA PRO A 91 -8.01 0.13 -3.71
C PRO A 91 -9.21 0.81 -4.36
N LEU A 92 -9.56 0.39 -5.59
CA LEU A 92 -10.77 0.84 -6.26
C LEU A 92 -12.00 0.01 -5.84
N GLU A 93 -13.15 0.38 -6.38
CA GLU A 93 -14.46 -0.13 -5.99
C GLU A 93 -14.55 -1.66 -5.95
N ASN A 94 -14.04 -2.35 -6.98
CA ASN A 94 -14.12 -3.82 -7.10
C ASN A 94 -12.80 -4.54 -6.72
N HIS A 95 -11.87 -3.85 -6.07
CA HIS A 95 -10.64 -4.50 -5.62
C HIS A 95 -10.95 -5.66 -4.68
N LEU A 96 -10.48 -6.88 -5.03
CA LEU A 96 -10.72 -8.13 -4.32
C LEU A 96 -12.22 -8.46 -4.09
N TRP A 97 -13.09 -8.06 -5.03
CA TRP A 97 -14.53 -8.25 -4.91
C TRP A 97 -14.92 -9.70 -4.71
N GLU A 98 -14.33 -10.61 -5.46
CA GLU A 98 -14.61 -12.04 -5.40
C GLU A 98 -14.23 -12.64 -4.03
N LEU A 99 -13.13 -12.17 -3.44
CA LEU A 99 -12.71 -12.56 -2.10
C LEU A 99 -13.70 -12.03 -1.03
N LYS A 100 -14.20 -10.80 -1.20
CA LYS A 100 -15.25 -10.26 -0.32
C LYS A 100 -16.55 -11.06 -0.43
N CYS A 101 -16.95 -11.45 -1.64
CA CYS A 101 -18.13 -12.29 -1.84
C CYS A 101 -17.98 -13.67 -1.18
N ALA A 102 -16.78 -14.22 -1.17
CA ALA A 102 -16.50 -15.49 -0.49
C ALA A 102 -16.50 -15.34 1.04
N ALA A 103 -16.03 -14.21 1.57
CA ALA A 103 -15.89 -13.98 2.99
C ALA A 103 -17.21 -13.51 3.66
N TYR A 104 -17.90 -12.54 3.08
CA TYR A 104 -19.04 -11.86 3.71
C TYR A 104 -20.40 -12.43 3.26
N ASP A 105 -21.36 -12.52 4.19
CA ASP A 105 -22.75 -12.86 3.86
C ASP A 105 -23.44 -11.72 3.07
N THR A 106 -23.06 -10.47 3.37
CA THR A 106 -23.50 -9.28 2.64
C THR A 106 -22.24 -8.51 2.20
N PRO A 107 -21.65 -8.83 1.04
CA PRO A 107 -20.47 -8.14 0.57
C PRO A 107 -20.78 -6.70 0.17
N TYR A 108 -19.83 -5.81 0.39
CA TYR A 108 -19.91 -4.40 0.03
C TYR A 108 -18.68 -3.98 -0.78
N LYS A 109 -18.90 -3.07 -1.70
CA LYS A 109 -17.81 -2.52 -2.51
C LYS A 109 -16.94 -1.55 -1.71
N ASN A 110 -15.71 -1.32 -2.17
CA ASN A 110 -14.88 -0.31 -1.54
C ASN A 110 -15.45 1.09 -1.85
N GLU A 111 -15.41 1.94 -0.85
CA GLU A 111 -15.61 3.38 -1.07
C GLU A 111 -14.30 3.96 -1.63
N VAL A 112 -14.38 4.60 -2.79
CA VAL A 112 -13.26 5.31 -3.38
C VAL A 112 -13.31 6.74 -2.85
N SER A 113 -12.32 7.14 -2.07
CA SER A 113 -12.25 8.48 -1.47
C SER A 113 -12.17 9.56 -2.54
N ASP A 114 -12.64 10.77 -2.18
CA ASP A 114 -12.37 11.98 -2.95
C ASP A 114 -10.85 12.18 -3.11
N THR A 115 -10.46 12.82 -4.20
CA THR A 115 -9.07 13.14 -4.50
C THR A 115 -8.56 14.38 -3.77
N TYR A 116 -9.43 15.09 -3.04
CA TYR A 116 -9.03 16.28 -2.29
C TYR A 116 -8.18 15.91 -1.05
N LEU A 117 -6.98 16.49 -0.99
CA LEU A 117 -6.10 16.42 0.17
C LEU A 117 -5.59 17.83 0.52
N ASP A 118 -5.81 18.25 1.76
CA ASP A 118 -5.37 19.58 2.24
C ASP A 118 -3.85 19.74 2.12
N GLY A 119 -3.40 20.79 1.43
CA GLY A 119 -2.00 21.12 1.17
C GLY A 119 -1.37 20.35 0.01
N PHE A 120 -2.19 19.70 -0.84
CA PHE A 120 -1.76 19.01 -2.04
C PHE A 120 -2.65 19.33 -3.23
N ASP A 121 -2.03 19.60 -4.38
CA ASP A 121 -2.70 19.69 -5.67
C ASP A 121 -2.79 18.29 -6.29
N PHE A 122 -3.99 17.81 -6.57
CA PHE A 122 -4.19 16.59 -7.35
C PHE A 122 -3.76 16.83 -8.80
N THR A 123 -2.88 15.99 -9.34
CA THR A 123 -2.31 16.19 -10.67
C THR A 123 -2.69 15.10 -11.66
N ASP A 124 -2.78 13.84 -11.23
CA ASP A 124 -3.09 12.73 -12.14
C ASP A 124 -3.61 11.50 -11.39
N ARG A 125 -4.29 10.62 -12.14
CA ARG A 125 -4.74 9.31 -11.68
C ARG A 125 -4.52 8.26 -12.76
N ILE A 126 -3.90 7.14 -12.37
CA ILE A 126 -3.71 5.97 -13.23
C ILE A 126 -4.45 4.79 -12.61
N ASP A 127 -5.44 4.25 -13.30
CA ASP A 127 -6.16 3.06 -12.87
C ASP A 127 -5.45 1.80 -13.41
N VAL A 128 -5.12 0.89 -12.49
CA VAL A 128 -4.54 -0.42 -12.81
C VAL A 128 -5.58 -1.50 -12.47
N LYS A 129 -5.99 -2.27 -13.47
CA LYS A 129 -7.02 -3.30 -13.32
C LYS A 129 -6.60 -4.57 -14.03
N TYR A 130 -6.59 -5.69 -13.30
CA TYR A 130 -6.32 -7.01 -13.87
C TYR A 130 -6.99 -8.10 -13.02
N LYS A 131 -7.06 -9.32 -13.59
CA LYS A 131 -7.48 -10.50 -12.85
C LYS A 131 -6.33 -11.48 -12.72
N PHE A 132 -6.32 -12.21 -11.64
CA PHE A 132 -5.37 -13.30 -11.44
C PHE A 132 -6.07 -14.46 -10.72
N ASP A 133 -5.52 -15.67 -10.96
CA ASP A 133 -6.07 -16.89 -10.41
C ASP A 133 -5.21 -17.40 -9.26
N LEU A 134 -5.87 -17.66 -8.13
CA LEU A 134 -5.31 -18.38 -7.00
C LEU A 134 -5.70 -19.85 -7.15
N ASN A 135 -4.72 -20.72 -7.28
CA ASN A 135 -4.93 -22.14 -7.61
C ASN A 135 -4.72 -23.08 -6.41
N SER A 136 -4.56 -22.51 -5.21
CA SER A 136 -4.46 -23.28 -3.96
C SER A 136 -5.20 -22.61 -2.82
N GLY A 137 -5.72 -23.40 -1.88
CA GLY A 137 -6.30 -22.87 -0.66
C GLY A 137 -5.31 -22.11 0.21
N GLU A 138 -4.01 -22.45 0.14
CA GLU A 138 -2.94 -21.75 0.85
C GLU A 138 -2.77 -20.31 0.33
N ASP A 139 -2.72 -20.12 -1.01
CA ASP A 139 -2.61 -18.79 -1.61
C ASP A 139 -3.83 -17.94 -1.31
N ILE A 140 -5.04 -18.52 -1.36
CA ILE A 140 -6.30 -17.83 -1.02
C ILE A 140 -6.28 -17.39 0.45
N SER A 141 -5.90 -18.28 1.35
CA SER A 141 -5.79 -18.00 2.78
C SER A 141 -4.73 -16.94 3.07
N SER A 142 -3.61 -16.99 2.39
CA SER A 142 -2.52 -16.01 2.52
C SER A 142 -2.97 -14.63 2.06
N LEU A 143 -3.59 -14.52 0.88
CA LEU A 143 -4.15 -13.26 0.40
C LEU A 143 -5.20 -12.71 1.38
N PHE A 144 -6.11 -13.57 1.88
CA PHE A 144 -7.16 -13.15 2.80
C PHE A 144 -6.58 -12.58 4.10
N LYS A 145 -5.56 -13.24 4.68
CA LYS A 145 -4.87 -12.78 5.90
C LYS A 145 -4.13 -11.45 5.73
N MET A 146 -3.69 -11.11 4.53
CA MET A 146 -3.06 -9.83 4.21
C MET A 146 -4.06 -8.68 4.12
N THR A 147 -5.37 -8.97 4.07
CA THR A 147 -6.39 -7.93 3.95
C THR A 147 -7.00 -7.56 5.31
N PRO A 148 -7.52 -6.32 5.48
CA PRO A 148 -8.29 -5.97 6.66
C PRO A 148 -9.59 -6.78 6.80
N TYR A 149 -10.03 -7.50 5.77
CA TYR A 149 -11.23 -8.34 5.79
C TYR A 149 -11.10 -9.49 6.78
N TYR A 150 -9.92 -10.11 6.86
CA TYR A 150 -9.64 -11.19 7.81
C TYR A 150 -9.97 -10.79 9.25
N TYR A 151 -9.54 -9.60 9.65
CA TYR A 151 -9.74 -9.10 11.02
C TYR A 151 -11.18 -8.61 11.28
N LYS A 152 -11.97 -8.38 10.23
CA LYS A 152 -13.36 -7.94 10.32
C LYS A 152 -14.37 -9.08 10.17
N THR A 153 -13.91 -10.32 9.95
CA THR A 153 -14.74 -11.51 9.80
C THR A 153 -14.65 -12.41 11.02
N GLY A 154 -15.74 -13.13 11.30
CA GLY A 154 -15.78 -14.14 12.34
C GLY A 154 -15.23 -15.50 11.87
N VAL A 155 -15.14 -16.45 12.80
CA VAL A 155 -14.61 -17.80 12.53
C VAL A 155 -15.40 -18.53 11.44
N LYS A 156 -16.70 -18.30 11.35
CA LYS A 156 -17.56 -18.94 10.33
C LYS A 156 -17.19 -18.49 8.92
N GLU A 157 -16.99 -17.19 8.74
CA GLU A 157 -16.60 -16.56 7.48
C GLU A 157 -15.18 -16.98 7.08
N GLN A 158 -14.24 -16.98 8.03
CA GLN A 158 -12.87 -17.43 7.82
C GLN A 158 -12.81 -18.88 7.33
N LYS A 159 -13.54 -19.79 8.00
CA LYS A 159 -13.67 -21.19 7.58
C LYS A 159 -14.32 -21.37 6.19
N ARG A 160 -15.13 -20.43 5.74
CA ARG A 160 -15.69 -20.46 4.39
C ARG A 160 -14.61 -20.19 3.34
N VAL A 161 -13.77 -19.20 3.58
CA VAL A 161 -12.64 -18.88 2.68
C VAL A 161 -11.61 -20.02 2.69
N GLU A 162 -11.32 -20.61 3.83
CA GLU A 162 -10.37 -21.75 3.97
C GLU A 162 -10.77 -23.00 3.18
N LYS A 163 -12.05 -23.15 2.82
CA LYS A 163 -12.56 -24.28 2.02
C LYS A 163 -12.40 -24.08 0.50
N LEU A 164 -11.99 -22.90 0.09
CA LEU A 164 -11.80 -22.63 -1.34
C LEU A 164 -10.49 -23.23 -1.82
N GLU A 165 -10.54 -23.96 -2.92
CA GLU A 165 -9.36 -24.53 -3.57
C GLU A 165 -8.87 -23.66 -4.74
N LYS A 166 -9.78 -22.87 -5.33
CA LYS A 166 -9.49 -21.94 -6.43
C LYS A 166 -10.34 -20.69 -6.31
N LEU A 167 -9.76 -19.56 -6.69
CA LEU A 167 -10.47 -18.29 -6.75
C LEU A 167 -9.82 -17.37 -7.78
N SER A 168 -10.61 -16.88 -8.73
CA SER A 168 -10.18 -15.79 -9.62
C SER A 168 -10.52 -14.47 -8.96
N VAL A 169 -9.55 -13.56 -8.89
CA VAL A 169 -9.65 -12.34 -8.10
C VAL A 169 -9.36 -11.12 -8.96
N SER A 170 -10.18 -10.09 -8.82
CA SER A 170 -9.97 -8.78 -9.44
C SER A 170 -9.05 -7.92 -8.59
N ALA A 171 -7.91 -7.51 -9.15
CA ALA A 171 -7.06 -6.47 -8.57
C ALA A 171 -7.35 -5.14 -9.27
N GLU A 172 -7.84 -4.17 -8.52
CA GLU A 172 -8.16 -2.84 -9.03
C GLU A 172 -7.57 -1.78 -8.09
N PHE A 173 -6.65 -0.96 -8.62
CA PHE A 173 -5.96 0.09 -7.88
C PHE A 173 -6.05 1.43 -8.60
N GLY A 174 -6.13 2.51 -7.84
CA GLY A 174 -5.90 3.87 -8.31
C GLY A 174 -4.56 4.37 -7.80
N ILE A 175 -3.68 4.74 -8.71
CA ILE A 175 -2.43 5.46 -8.40
C ILE A 175 -2.76 6.95 -8.51
N LEU A 176 -2.79 7.63 -7.39
CA LEU A 176 -3.10 9.05 -7.31
C LEU A 176 -1.79 9.83 -7.18
N VAL A 177 -1.61 10.83 -8.03
CA VAL A 177 -0.41 11.67 -8.04
C VAL A 177 -0.78 13.07 -7.58
N TYR A 178 -0.03 13.56 -6.62
CA TYR A 178 -0.20 14.89 -6.05
C TYR A 178 1.11 15.66 -6.09
N ARG A 179 1.00 16.98 -6.09
CA ARG A 179 2.08 17.92 -5.86
C ARG A 179 1.84 18.67 -4.55
N LYS A 180 2.84 18.75 -3.67
CA LYS A 180 2.77 19.57 -2.47
C LYS A 180 2.74 21.05 -2.84
N ILE A 181 1.79 21.79 -2.25
CA ILE A 181 1.68 23.26 -2.38
C ILE A 181 2.68 23.97 -1.44
#